data_b4857a626b2acbc1b9ff2e774c37727d
#
_entry.id   b4857a626b2acbc1b9ff2e774c37727d
#
_cell.length_a   1.000
_cell.length_b   1.000
_cell.length_c   1.000
_cell.angle_alpha   90.00
_cell.angle_beta   90.00
_cell.angle_gamma   90.00
#
_symmetry.space_group_name_H-M   'P 1'
#
loop_
_entity.id
_entity.type
_entity.pdbx_description
1 polymer ?
#
loop_
_entity_poly.entity_id
_entity_poly.type
_entity_poly.pdbx_seq_one_letter_code
_entity_poly.pdbx_strand_id
1 'polypeptide(L)'
;MKNQLCRMKNQLCRIKRQLWRTMVGMTSLLLTGVAAADELNLRVGVTDISRQVYDLHMTIFLICVAIGVLVFGVLFWSVFNHRKSKGVEAATFHESTKLELAWTIVPTLILIVMAVPATQVLVAMYDTGGEDMSIEVRGYQWKWQYKYLDDDYNNTLSFFSVMSTPRDEIYNQSVKGDNYLLQVDEHLRIPTNRKVRFLSTAEDVIHA
;
A
#
# COMPACT_ATOMS: atom_id res chain seq x y z
N MET A 1 42.42 8.35 43.08
CA MET A 1 41.37 7.37 42.79
C MET A 1 39.95 7.98 42.72
N LYS A 2 39.49 8.74 43.75
CA LYS A 2 38.11 9.33 43.78
C LYS A 2 37.76 10.21 42.57
N ASN A 3 38.70 11.02 42.04
CA ASN A 3 38.44 11.93 40.92
C ASN A 3 38.27 11.21 39.55
N GLN A 4 38.89 10.07 39.38
CA GLN A 4 38.69 9.25 38.16
C GLN A 4 37.32 8.56 38.15
N LEU A 5 36.87 8.05 39.30
CA LEU A 5 35.55 7.44 39.43
C LEU A 5 34.42 8.46 39.17
N CYS A 6 34.59 9.71 39.63
CA CYS A 6 33.61 10.77 39.40
C CYS A 6 33.52 11.17 37.93
N ARG A 7 34.64 11.23 37.19
CA ARG A 7 34.69 11.49 35.74
C ARG A 7 33.98 10.36 34.94
N MET A 8 34.23 9.09 35.30
CA MET A 8 33.58 7.95 34.65
C MET A 8 32.07 7.94 34.86
N LYS A 9 31.59 8.22 36.09
CA LYS A 9 30.15 8.34 36.37
C LYS A 9 29.48 9.45 35.54
N ASN A 10 30.16 10.61 35.42
CA ASN A 10 29.65 11.72 34.62
C ASN A 10 29.63 11.42 33.11
N GLN A 11 30.60 10.68 32.58
CA GLN A 11 30.59 10.22 31.19
C GLN A 11 29.48 9.21 30.95
N LEU A 12 29.29 8.23 31.82
CA LEU A 12 28.20 7.26 31.72
C LEU A 12 26.82 7.93 31.77
N CYS A 13 26.66 8.94 32.63
CA CYS A 13 25.41 9.71 32.73
C CYS A 13 25.14 10.51 31.45
N ARG A 14 26.17 11.10 30.79
CA ARG A 14 26.04 11.79 29.50
C ARG A 14 25.66 10.82 28.36
N ILE A 15 26.30 9.65 28.30
CA ILE A 15 25.99 8.61 27.29
C ILE A 15 24.56 8.11 27.46
N LYS A 16 24.10 7.81 28.68
CA LYS A 16 22.71 7.41 28.96
C LYS A 16 21.71 8.50 28.53
N ARG A 17 22.01 9.76 28.79
CA ARG A 17 21.15 10.89 28.40
C ARG A 17 21.13 11.10 26.88
N GLN A 18 22.23 10.89 26.18
CA GLN A 18 22.27 10.94 24.72
C GLN A 18 21.49 9.78 24.09
N LEU A 19 21.67 8.55 24.57
CA LEU A 19 20.91 7.39 24.12
C LEU A 19 19.41 7.56 24.35
N TRP A 20 19.02 8.10 25.51
CA TRP A 20 17.61 8.41 25.80
C TRP A 20 17.04 9.46 24.83
N ARG A 21 17.80 10.53 24.55
CA ARG A 21 17.39 11.59 23.61
C ARG A 21 17.27 11.06 22.18
N THR A 22 18.18 10.20 21.73
CA THR A 22 18.10 9.59 20.40
C THR A 22 16.94 8.59 20.30
N MET A 23 16.69 7.80 21.36
CA MET A 23 15.51 6.93 21.41
C MET A 23 14.21 7.73 21.36
N VAL A 24 14.06 8.77 22.18
CA VAL A 24 12.86 9.62 22.17
C VAL A 24 12.69 10.32 20.82
N GLY A 25 13.78 10.81 20.22
CA GLY A 25 13.75 11.41 18.87
C GLY A 25 13.33 10.42 17.78
N MET A 26 13.84 9.19 17.82
CA MET A 26 13.43 8.13 16.91
C MET A 26 11.96 7.72 17.11
N THR A 27 11.52 7.63 18.37
CA THR A 27 10.12 7.27 18.68
C THR A 27 9.16 8.37 18.21
N SER A 28 9.51 9.66 18.38
CA SER A 28 8.68 10.77 17.86
C SER A 28 8.66 10.81 16.34
N LEU A 29 9.78 10.50 15.66
CA LEU A 29 9.83 10.42 14.19
C LEU A 29 8.97 9.27 13.65
N LEU A 30 8.92 8.14 14.35
CA LEU A 30 8.05 7.00 14.01
C LEU A 30 6.57 7.34 14.23
N LEU A 31 6.22 8.09 15.27
CA LEU A 31 4.85 8.50 15.57
C LEU A 31 4.31 9.54 14.57
N THR A 32 5.15 10.44 14.06
CA THR A 32 4.72 11.39 13.00
C THR A 32 4.55 10.71 11.65
N GLY A 33 5.25 9.61 11.38
CA GLY A 33 5.07 8.80 10.16
C GLY A 33 3.72 8.08 10.10
N VAL A 34 3.11 7.74 11.24
CA VAL A 34 1.82 7.04 11.29
C VAL A 34 0.66 7.95 10.86
N ALA A 35 0.72 9.26 11.13
CA ALA A 35 -0.34 10.21 10.73
C ALA A 35 -0.39 10.45 9.21
N ALA A 36 0.71 10.23 8.48
CA ALA A 36 0.75 10.34 7.01
C ALA A 36 0.52 8.98 6.29
N ALA A 37 0.35 7.90 7.04
CA ALA A 37 0.23 6.55 6.47
C ALA A 37 -1.15 6.28 5.84
N ASP A 38 -2.19 7.03 6.20
CA ASP A 38 -3.52 6.89 5.60
C ASP A 38 -3.54 7.23 4.10
N GLU A 39 -2.64 8.09 3.64
CA GLU A 39 -2.50 8.42 2.21
C GLU A 39 -1.68 7.38 1.43
N LEU A 40 -0.88 6.56 2.13
CA LEU A 40 -0.01 5.55 1.53
C LEU A 40 -0.65 4.16 1.49
N ASN A 41 -1.78 3.97 2.17
CA ASN A 41 -2.49 2.70 2.22
C ASN A 41 -3.68 2.70 1.24
N LEU A 42 -4.21 1.52 0.92
CA LEU A 42 -5.47 1.39 0.20
C LEU A 42 -6.60 2.05 1.02
N ARG A 43 -7.46 2.81 0.33
CA ARG A 43 -8.66 3.36 0.96
C ARG A 43 -9.67 2.25 1.23
N VAL A 44 -10.34 2.32 2.37
CA VAL A 44 -11.46 1.43 2.66
C VAL A 44 -12.58 1.72 1.67
N GLY A 45 -12.95 0.73 0.88
CA GLY A 45 -13.97 0.88 -0.15
C GLY A 45 -15.39 0.88 0.40
N VAL A 46 -16.33 1.38 -0.41
CA VAL A 46 -17.76 1.46 -0.06
C VAL A 46 -18.53 0.23 -0.52
N THR A 47 -18.01 -0.56 -1.49
CA THR A 47 -18.61 -1.81 -1.97
C THR A 47 -18.11 -3.03 -1.19
N ASP A 48 -18.87 -4.12 -1.17
CA ASP A 48 -18.46 -5.34 -0.49
C ASP A 48 -17.18 -5.94 -1.10
N ILE A 49 -17.04 -5.89 -2.43
CA ILE A 49 -15.83 -6.33 -3.14
C ILE A 49 -14.62 -5.48 -2.72
N SER A 50 -14.76 -4.16 -2.69
CA SER A 50 -13.65 -3.27 -2.31
C SER A 50 -13.22 -3.46 -0.86
N ARG A 51 -14.13 -3.81 0.05
CA ARG A 51 -13.79 -4.18 1.43
C ARG A 51 -13.03 -5.50 1.49
N GLN A 52 -13.49 -6.51 0.74
CA GLN A 52 -12.78 -7.81 0.66
C GLN A 52 -11.35 -7.63 0.10
N VAL A 53 -11.17 -6.77 -0.90
CA VAL A 53 -9.84 -6.43 -1.44
C VAL A 53 -8.99 -5.73 -0.38
N TYR A 54 -9.56 -4.80 0.39
CA TYR A 54 -8.87 -4.13 1.48
C TYR A 54 -8.44 -5.11 2.58
N ASP A 55 -9.33 -6.00 3.02
CA ASP A 55 -9.06 -6.99 4.06
C ASP A 55 -7.96 -7.98 3.61
N LEU A 56 -8.02 -8.41 2.35
CA LEU A 56 -6.97 -9.23 1.74
C LEU A 56 -5.64 -8.49 1.71
N HIS A 57 -5.63 -7.24 1.27
CA HIS A 57 -4.43 -6.39 1.26
C HIS A 57 -3.82 -6.26 2.67
N MET A 58 -4.63 -5.94 3.67
CA MET A 58 -4.16 -5.81 5.05
C MET A 58 -3.62 -7.11 5.62
N THR A 59 -4.24 -8.24 5.29
CA THR A 59 -3.76 -9.57 5.70
C THR A 59 -2.38 -9.85 5.11
N ILE A 60 -2.21 -9.64 3.80
CA ILE A 60 -0.93 -9.83 3.12
C ILE A 60 0.13 -8.86 3.67
N PHE A 61 -0.24 -7.59 3.86
CA PHE A 61 0.65 -6.58 4.41
C PHE A 61 1.17 -6.95 5.80
N LEU A 62 0.30 -7.43 6.71
CA LEU A 62 0.71 -7.86 8.05
C LEU A 62 1.63 -9.08 8.00
N ILE A 63 1.41 -10.03 7.09
CA ILE A 63 2.31 -11.16 6.87
C ILE A 63 3.69 -10.65 6.41
N CYS A 64 3.74 -9.72 5.45
CA CYS A 64 4.98 -9.11 4.99
C CYS A 64 5.71 -8.34 6.11
N VAL A 65 4.99 -7.60 6.95
CA VAL A 65 5.56 -6.92 8.12
C VAL A 65 6.16 -7.91 9.10
N ALA A 66 5.44 -9.01 9.40
CA ALA A 66 5.95 -10.04 10.31
C ALA A 66 7.23 -10.69 9.78
N ILE A 67 7.28 -11.02 8.49
CA ILE A 67 8.48 -11.54 7.83
C ILE A 67 9.61 -10.50 7.88
N GLY A 68 9.31 -9.23 7.57
CA GLY A 68 10.28 -8.13 7.64
C GLY A 68 10.89 -7.97 9.03
N VAL A 69 10.06 -7.93 10.07
CA VAL A 69 10.51 -7.83 11.47
C VAL A 69 11.41 -9.00 11.84
N LEU A 70 11.05 -10.23 11.45
CA LEU A 70 11.85 -11.42 11.73
C LEU A 70 13.20 -11.35 11.02
N VAL A 71 13.21 -11.10 9.71
CA VAL A 71 14.44 -11.10 8.89
C VAL A 71 15.38 -9.97 9.30
N PHE A 72 14.87 -8.73 9.39
CA PHE A 72 15.67 -7.59 9.81
C PHE A 72 16.09 -7.69 11.27
N GLY A 73 15.25 -8.27 12.14
CA GLY A 73 15.59 -8.54 13.52
C GLY A 73 16.81 -9.46 13.66
N VAL A 74 16.81 -10.59 12.94
CA VAL A 74 17.96 -11.52 12.90
C VAL A 74 19.18 -10.86 12.26
N LEU A 75 19.00 -10.10 11.19
CA LEU A 75 20.09 -9.38 10.52
C LEU A 75 20.76 -8.36 11.46
N PHE A 76 19.99 -7.49 12.08
CA PHE A 76 20.53 -6.49 13.02
C PHE A 76 21.16 -7.14 14.24
N TRP A 77 20.50 -8.18 14.80
CA TRP A 77 21.09 -8.94 15.90
C TRP A 77 22.46 -9.52 15.50
N SER A 78 22.57 -10.10 14.30
CA SER A 78 23.83 -10.64 13.78
C SER A 78 24.89 -9.54 13.63
N VAL A 79 24.56 -8.41 12.98
CA VAL A 79 25.46 -7.28 12.80
C VAL A 79 26.00 -6.73 14.12
N PHE A 80 25.14 -6.60 15.13
CA PHE A 80 25.55 -6.06 16.44
C PHE A 80 26.37 -7.05 17.27
N ASN A 81 26.08 -8.35 17.18
CA ASN A 81 26.72 -9.36 18.02
C ASN A 81 27.96 -10.00 17.38
N HIS A 82 28.02 -10.11 16.06
CA HIS A 82 29.14 -10.73 15.35
C HIS A 82 30.09 -9.74 14.67
N ARG A 83 30.07 -8.46 15.07
CA ARG A 83 30.99 -7.47 14.53
C ARG A 83 32.44 -7.75 14.94
N LYS A 84 33.39 -7.50 14.04
CA LYS A 84 34.83 -7.72 14.25
C LYS A 84 35.39 -7.07 15.53
N SER A 85 34.85 -5.90 15.93
CA SER A 85 35.26 -5.20 17.18
C SER A 85 34.97 -5.96 18.48
N LYS A 86 34.17 -7.03 18.44
CA LYS A 86 33.90 -7.89 19.58
C LYS A 86 34.82 -9.12 19.64
N GLY A 87 35.74 -9.28 18.71
CA GLY A 87 36.67 -10.40 18.67
C GLY A 87 36.02 -11.75 18.36
N VAL A 88 34.82 -11.75 17.77
CA VAL A 88 34.12 -12.99 17.41
C VAL A 88 34.79 -13.62 16.21
N GLU A 89 35.15 -14.90 16.34
CA GLU A 89 35.69 -15.67 15.22
C GLU A 89 34.58 -16.00 14.22
N ALA A 90 34.91 -15.97 12.94
CA ALA A 90 33.99 -16.34 11.86
C ALA A 90 33.68 -17.84 11.92
N ALA A 91 32.41 -18.21 11.68
CA ALA A 91 32.04 -19.60 11.56
C ALA A 91 32.68 -20.25 10.33
N THR A 92 33.04 -21.53 10.45
CA THR A 92 33.75 -22.31 9.41
C THR A 92 32.82 -23.14 8.52
N PHE A 93 31.52 -23.17 8.80
CA PHE A 93 30.56 -23.88 7.96
C PHE A 93 30.25 -23.07 6.69
N HIS A 94 30.10 -23.73 5.55
CA HIS A 94 29.84 -23.11 4.26
C HIS A 94 28.43 -23.37 3.75
N GLU A 95 27.76 -24.45 4.19
CA GLU A 95 26.43 -24.84 3.75
C GLU A 95 25.64 -25.52 4.87
N SER A 96 24.33 -25.52 4.76
CA SER A 96 23.42 -26.22 5.66
C SER A 96 22.13 -26.57 4.95
N THR A 97 22.02 -27.82 4.46
CA THR A 97 20.84 -28.33 3.75
C THR A 97 19.55 -28.19 4.56
N LYS A 98 19.59 -28.29 5.89
CA LYS A 98 18.41 -28.10 6.74
C LYS A 98 17.91 -26.65 6.68
N LEU A 99 18.82 -25.68 6.69
CA LEU A 99 18.48 -24.27 6.61
C LEU A 99 17.95 -23.91 5.20
N GLU A 100 18.56 -24.49 4.16
CA GLU A 100 18.12 -24.33 2.77
C GLU A 100 16.70 -24.83 2.56
N LEU A 101 16.39 -26.03 3.05
CA LEU A 101 15.02 -26.55 3.04
C LEU A 101 14.06 -25.66 3.81
N ALA A 102 14.46 -25.15 4.97
CA ALA A 102 13.59 -24.29 5.78
C ALA A 102 13.22 -22.98 5.06
N TRP A 103 14.18 -22.26 4.47
CA TRP A 103 13.89 -20.99 3.77
C TRP A 103 13.23 -21.18 2.40
N THR A 104 13.19 -22.41 1.87
CA THR A 104 12.42 -22.74 0.66
C THR A 104 11.00 -23.16 1.01
N ILE A 105 10.84 -24.07 1.96
CA ILE A 105 9.52 -24.64 2.32
C ILE A 105 8.64 -23.62 3.02
N VAL A 106 9.18 -22.85 3.99
CA VAL A 106 8.37 -21.89 4.78
C VAL A 106 7.74 -20.82 3.90
N PRO A 107 8.47 -20.09 3.02
CA PRO A 107 7.84 -19.13 2.11
C PRO A 107 6.85 -19.78 1.15
N THR A 108 7.15 -20.98 0.65
CA THR A 108 6.24 -21.71 -0.25
C THR A 108 4.90 -22.00 0.44
N LEU A 109 4.93 -22.46 1.69
CA LEU A 109 3.70 -22.69 2.47
C LEU A 109 2.93 -21.40 2.72
N ILE A 110 3.61 -20.29 3.02
CA ILE A 110 2.98 -18.98 3.17
C ILE A 110 2.26 -18.58 1.88
N LEU A 111 2.90 -18.73 0.72
CA LEU A 111 2.29 -18.42 -0.58
C LEU A 111 1.06 -19.28 -0.86
N ILE A 112 1.10 -20.58 -0.57
CA ILE A 112 -0.05 -21.49 -0.73
C ILE A 112 -1.22 -21.04 0.16
N VAL A 113 -0.95 -20.71 1.42
CA VAL A 113 -1.99 -20.23 2.36
C VAL A 113 -2.60 -18.91 1.88
N MET A 114 -1.80 -18.01 1.33
CA MET A 114 -2.28 -16.73 0.79
C MET A 114 -3.05 -16.88 -0.52
N ALA A 115 -2.74 -17.89 -1.34
CA ALA A 115 -3.40 -18.12 -2.62
C ALA A 115 -4.90 -18.42 -2.47
N VAL A 116 -5.31 -19.08 -1.38
CA VAL A 116 -6.72 -19.44 -1.15
C VAL A 116 -7.61 -18.19 -1.02
N PRO A 117 -7.40 -17.27 -0.07
CA PRO A 117 -8.22 -16.07 0.06
C PRO A 117 -8.08 -15.14 -1.17
N ALA A 118 -6.88 -15.05 -1.77
CA ALA A 118 -6.67 -14.27 -2.99
C ALA A 118 -7.54 -14.77 -4.14
N THR A 119 -7.60 -16.10 -4.34
CA THR A 119 -8.45 -16.71 -5.37
C THR A 119 -9.94 -16.47 -5.08
N GLN A 120 -10.38 -16.55 -3.83
CA GLN A 120 -11.78 -16.28 -3.47
C GLN A 120 -12.21 -14.86 -3.81
N VAL A 121 -11.38 -13.86 -3.46
CA VAL A 121 -11.64 -12.45 -3.79
C VAL A 121 -11.62 -12.26 -5.32
N LEU A 122 -10.67 -12.86 -6.02
CA LEU A 122 -10.59 -12.79 -7.48
C LEU A 122 -11.85 -13.35 -8.15
N VAL A 123 -12.32 -14.53 -7.71
CA VAL A 123 -13.54 -15.15 -8.25
C VAL A 123 -14.76 -14.24 -7.97
N ALA A 124 -14.84 -13.65 -6.78
CA ALA A 124 -15.92 -12.72 -6.44
C ALA A 124 -15.90 -11.46 -7.32
N MET A 125 -14.73 -10.97 -7.73
CA MET A 125 -14.61 -9.84 -8.66
C MET A 125 -15.08 -10.18 -10.08
N TYR A 126 -14.98 -11.45 -10.50
CA TYR A 126 -15.47 -11.93 -11.80
C TYR A 126 -16.97 -12.25 -11.80
N ASP A 127 -17.63 -12.24 -10.67
CA ASP A 127 -19.08 -12.41 -10.61
C ASP A 127 -19.80 -11.14 -11.09
N THR A 128 -20.09 -11.10 -12.36
CA THR A 128 -20.78 -10.00 -13.06
C THR A 128 -22.27 -10.24 -13.25
N GLY A 129 -22.82 -11.34 -12.75
CA GLY A 129 -24.25 -11.67 -12.88
C GLY A 129 -25.16 -10.87 -11.94
N GLY A 130 -26.41 -10.67 -12.33
CA GLY A 130 -27.44 -10.02 -11.53
C GLY A 130 -27.21 -8.52 -11.32
N GLU A 131 -26.68 -7.84 -12.31
CA GLU A 131 -26.59 -6.38 -12.34
C GLU A 131 -27.97 -5.73 -12.54
N ASP A 132 -28.17 -4.61 -11.87
CA ASP A 132 -29.37 -3.77 -12.05
C ASP A 132 -29.17 -2.73 -13.17
N MET A 133 -27.91 -2.46 -13.55
CA MET A 133 -27.55 -1.45 -14.53
C MET A 133 -26.16 -1.75 -15.11
N SER A 134 -26.02 -1.52 -16.40
CA SER A 134 -24.73 -1.59 -17.11
C SER A 134 -24.33 -0.22 -17.65
N ILE A 135 -23.05 0.12 -17.47
CA ILE A 135 -22.47 1.38 -17.95
C ILE A 135 -21.18 1.06 -18.70
N GLU A 136 -21.12 1.46 -19.96
CA GLU A 136 -19.88 1.40 -20.74
C GLU A 136 -19.04 2.65 -20.43
N VAL A 137 -17.79 2.42 -20.04
CA VAL A 137 -16.79 3.47 -19.75
C VAL A 137 -15.72 3.39 -20.84
N ARG A 138 -15.64 4.40 -21.67
CA ARG A 138 -14.70 4.51 -22.78
C ARG A 138 -13.63 5.56 -22.49
N GLY A 139 -12.36 5.12 -22.47
CA GLY A 139 -11.22 6.01 -22.36
C GLY A 139 -10.86 6.67 -23.68
N TYR A 140 -10.56 7.95 -23.65
CA TYR A 140 -9.99 8.75 -24.73
C TYR A 140 -8.82 9.58 -24.20
N GLN A 141 -7.93 10.02 -25.04
CA GLN A 141 -6.93 11.03 -24.72
C GLN A 141 -7.60 12.42 -24.75
N TRP A 142 -7.90 12.96 -23.70
CA TRP A 142 -7.81 12.96 -22.25
C TRP A 142 -9.19 13.28 -21.71
N LYS A 143 -10.15 12.39 -21.93
CA LYS A 143 -11.55 12.50 -21.51
C LYS A 143 -12.14 11.10 -21.35
N TRP A 144 -13.26 11.02 -20.67
CA TRP A 144 -14.02 9.79 -20.53
C TRP A 144 -15.37 9.93 -21.23
N GLN A 145 -15.83 8.86 -21.88
CA GLN A 145 -17.21 8.75 -22.32
C GLN A 145 -17.92 7.73 -21.47
N TYR A 146 -19.08 8.08 -20.97
CA TYR A 146 -19.98 7.20 -20.27
C TYR A 146 -21.21 6.95 -21.10
N LYS A 147 -21.62 5.66 -21.21
CA LYS A 147 -22.85 5.24 -21.89
C LYS A 147 -23.65 4.39 -20.93
N TYR A 148 -24.86 4.80 -20.62
CA TYR A 148 -25.82 3.98 -19.90
C TYR A 148 -26.48 3.02 -20.88
N LEU A 149 -26.47 1.74 -20.57
CA LEU A 149 -27.00 0.68 -21.40
C LEU A 149 -28.32 0.17 -20.82
N ASP A 150 -29.25 -0.21 -21.68
CA ASP A 150 -30.44 -0.94 -21.30
C ASP A 150 -30.15 -2.46 -21.18
N ASP A 151 -31.21 -3.27 -20.90
CA ASP A 151 -31.10 -4.71 -20.71
C ASP A 151 -30.58 -5.43 -21.98
N ASP A 152 -30.80 -4.85 -23.16
CA ASP A 152 -30.29 -5.33 -24.44
C ASP A 152 -28.93 -4.74 -24.84
N TYR A 153 -28.26 -4.05 -23.91
CA TYR A 153 -26.99 -3.35 -24.09
C TYR A 153 -27.01 -2.24 -25.16
N ASN A 154 -28.20 -1.69 -25.48
CA ASN A 154 -28.27 -0.51 -26.31
C ASN A 154 -27.98 0.75 -25.53
N ASN A 155 -27.41 1.73 -26.20
CA ASN A 155 -27.09 3.03 -25.58
C ASN A 155 -28.36 3.87 -25.39
N THR A 156 -28.75 4.14 -24.15
CA THR A 156 -29.90 4.99 -23.82
C THR A 156 -29.49 6.44 -23.56
N LEU A 157 -28.32 6.67 -22.99
CA LEU A 157 -27.77 7.98 -22.69
C LEU A 157 -26.24 7.93 -22.76
N SER A 158 -25.64 8.88 -23.45
CA SER A 158 -24.17 9.00 -23.46
C SER A 158 -23.73 10.45 -23.32
N PHE A 159 -22.61 10.66 -22.63
CA PHE A 159 -21.98 11.97 -22.51
C PHE A 159 -20.46 11.81 -22.31
N PHE A 160 -19.76 12.93 -22.55
CA PHE A 160 -18.32 13.02 -22.23
C PHE A 160 -18.12 13.70 -20.90
N SER A 161 -17.11 13.29 -20.19
CA SER A 161 -16.62 13.89 -18.97
C SER A 161 -15.19 14.36 -19.19
N VAL A 162 -14.96 15.65 -19.06
CA VAL A 162 -13.68 16.30 -19.36
C VAL A 162 -13.19 17.01 -18.10
N MET A 163 -11.88 17.00 -17.89
CA MET A 163 -11.28 17.72 -16.80
C MET A 163 -11.55 19.21 -16.90
N SER A 164 -12.14 19.82 -15.88
CA SER A 164 -12.54 21.23 -15.81
C SER A 164 -11.59 22.10 -14.98
N THR A 165 -10.44 21.57 -14.56
CA THR A 165 -9.44 22.37 -13.83
C THR A 165 -8.98 23.55 -14.66
N PRO A 166 -9.00 24.80 -14.13
CA PRO A 166 -8.57 25.99 -14.83
C PRO A 166 -7.12 25.89 -15.32
N ARG A 167 -6.87 26.41 -16.53
CA ARG A 167 -5.53 26.33 -17.14
C ARG A 167 -4.46 27.10 -16.37
N ASP A 168 -4.83 28.19 -15.74
CA ASP A 168 -3.96 29.01 -14.91
C ASP A 168 -3.47 28.24 -13.66
N GLU A 169 -4.32 27.40 -13.06
CA GLU A 169 -3.90 26.47 -12.02
C GLU A 169 -2.93 25.39 -12.55
N ILE A 170 -3.21 24.83 -13.74
CA ILE A 170 -2.37 23.82 -14.38
C ILE A 170 -0.98 24.37 -14.68
N TYR A 171 -0.89 25.61 -15.17
CA TYR A 171 0.39 26.28 -15.49
C TYR A 171 1.04 26.98 -14.30
N ASN A 172 0.55 26.78 -13.08
CA ASN A 172 1.06 27.42 -11.86
C ASN A 172 1.01 28.97 -11.89
N GLN A 173 0.04 29.52 -12.57
CA GLN A 173 -0.22 30.98 -12.64
C GLN A 173 -1.18 31.44 -11.55
N SER A 174 -1.94 30.52 -10.96
CA SER A 174 -2.83 30.74 -9.82
C SER A 174 -2.64 29.68 -8.73
N VAL A 175 -3.21 29.92 -7.55
CA VAL A 175 -3.17 28.97 -6.43
C VAL A 175 -4.05 27.77 -6.77
N LYS A 176 -3.52 26.56 -6.54
CA LYS A 176 -4.26 25.31 -6.78
C LYS A 176 -5.42 25.18 -5.79
N GLY A 177 -6.62 24.90 -6.32
CA GLY A 177 -7.80 24.62 -5.53
C GLY A 177 -7.78 23.22 -4.90
N ASP A 178 -8.67 22.97 -3.93
CA ASP A 178 -8.77 21.68 -3.22
C ASP A 178 -9.06 20.49 -4.16
N ASN A 179 -9.74 20.73 -5.29
CA ASN A 179 -10.08 19.73 -6.29
C ASN A 179 -9.17 19.80 -7.53
N TYR A 180 -7.93 20.28 -7.37
CA TYR A 180 -6.96 20.36 -8.47
C TYR A 180 -6.78 19.03 -9.18
N LEU A 181 -6.98 19.00 -10.50
CA LEU A 181 -6.95 17.82 -11.39
C LEU A 181 -8.01 16.75 -11.09
N LEU A 182 -8.93 16.97 -10.17
CA LEU A 182 -10.00 16.04 -9.80
C LEU A 182 -11.38 16.48 -10.30
N GLN A 183 -11.53 17.75 -10.69
CA GLN A 183 -12.81 18.32 -11.10
C GLN A 183 -13.08 18.03 -12.58
N VAL A 184 -14.32 17.62 -12.87
CA VAL A 184 -14.82 17.35 -14.22
C VAL A 184 -16.08 18.20 -14.49
N ASP A 185 -16.38 18.43 -15.76
CA ASP A 185 -17.58 19.17 -16.20
C ASP A 185 -18.87 18.38 -15.99
N GLU A 186 -18.88 17.08 -16.35
CA GLU A 186 -20.03 16.21 -16.18
C GLU A 186 -19.68 14.98 -15.34
N HIS A 187 -20.42 14.76 -14.25
CA HIS A 187 -20.22 13.66 -13.34
C HIS A 187 -21.03 12.42 -13.73
N LEU A 188 -20.41 11.24 -13.65
CA LEU A 188 -21.13 9.98 -13.72
C LEU A 188 -22.04 9.85 -12.48
N ARG A 189 -23.33 9.60 -12.70
CA ARG A 189 -24.33 9.42 -11.64
C ARG A 189 -24.81 8.00 -11.63
N ILE A 190 -24.67 7.33 -10.48
CA ILE A 190 -25.11 5.95 -10.28
C ILE A 190 -26.09 5.88 -9.10
N PRO A 191 -27.08 4.94 -9.14
CA PRO A 191 -27.97 4.72 -8.01
C PRO A 191 -27.20 4.09 -6.84
N THR A 192 -27.61 4.44 -5.62
CA THR A 192 -27.12 3.78 -4.41
C THR A 192 -27.81 2.44 -4.19
N ASN A 193 -27.16 1.51 -3.48
CA ASN A 193 -27.68 0.18 -3.16
C ASN A 193 -28.13 -0.64 -4.39
N ARG A 194 -27.45 -0.45 -5.53
CA ARG A 194 -27.67 -1.21 -6.75
C ARG A 194 -26.37 -1.82 -7.23
N LYS A 195 -26.46 -2.99 -7.88
CA LYS A 195 -25.32 -3.62 -8.52
C LYS A 195 -25.13 -3.03 -9.92
N VAL A 196 -24.06 -2.28 -10.08
CA VAL A 196 -23.72 -1.62 -11.34
C VAL A 196 -22.55 -2.34 -11.99
N ARG A 197 -22.71 -2.76 -13.25
CA ARG A 197 -21.62 -3.33 -14.06
C ARG A 197 -20.95 -2.23 -14.87
N PHE A 198 -19.64 -2.15 -14.77
CA PHE A 198 -18.83 -1.30 -15.62
C PHE A 198 -18.15 -2.11 -16.72
N LEU A 199 -18.42 -1.74 -17.98
CA LEU A 199 -17.76 -2.29 -19.16
C LEU A 199 -16.67 -1.32 -19.60
N SER A 200 -15.43 -1.59 -19.21
CA SER A 200 -14.29 -0.71 -19.51
C SER A 200 -13.70 -1.04 -20.88
N THR A 201 -13.52 -0.02 -21.71
CA THR A 201 -12.89 -0.12 -23.02
C THR A 201 -12.12 1.15 -23.37
N ALA A 202 -11.35 1.13 -24.44
CA ALA A 202 -10.62 2.27 -24.98
C ALA A 202 -10.99 2.49 -26.45
N GLU A 203 -10.95 3.74 -26.90
CA GLU A 203 -11.31 4.09 -28.29
C GLU A 203 -10.07 4.43 -29.13
N ASP A 204 -9.10 5.14 -28.57
CA ASP A 204 -7.95 5.69 -29.29
C ASP A 204 -6.64 4.98 -28.93
N VAL A 205 -6.30 4.84 -27.66
CA VAL A 205 -5.09 4.17 -27.17
C VAL A 205 -5.41 3.26 -26.01
N ILE A 206 -4.52 2.33 -25.70
CA ILE A 206 -4.66 1.47 -24.53
C ILE A 206 -4.55 2.34 -23.27
N HIS A 207 -5.58 2.29 -22.43
CA HIS A 207 -5.61 2.91 -21.11
C HIS A 207 -5.45 1.79 -20.06
N ALA A 208 -4.24 1.66 -19.50
CA ALA A 208 -3.88 0.64 -18.51
C ALA A 208 -3.15 1.26 -17.31
#